data_07e0a2c484c374e76ebd5226160da0f8
#
_entry.id   07e0a2c484c374e76ebd5226160da0f8
#
_cell.length_a   1.000
_cell.length_b   1.000
_cell.length_c   1.000
_cell.angle_alpha   90.00
_cell.angle_beta   90.00
_cell.angle_gamma   90.00
#
_symmetry.space_group_name_H-M   'P 1'
#
loop_
_entity.id
_entity.type
_entity.pdbx_description
1 polymer ?
#
loop_
_entity_poly.entity_id
_entity_poly.type
_entity_poly.pdbx_seq_one_letter_code
_entity_poly.pdbx_strand_id
1 'polypeptide(L)'
;MILLAFTATSFAQTESQLHVKVKALRGDGAYILLDRYQLRSPCNLSYFYQINNLRPKQGLQEGKSYFLPILVYAYNGKSIRSTTNNNDRPWAENVQSFNDVMHQSGLKVGDYRKDKVLWVPYHALKCPQEKLAFKPTIAEISSSPISQGGPNPAPNGPKTMSDGSKLRGTYDIFGPEYARVPLQSTSLKGYVYYIVGGHGGPDPGAVGRYGKYSLCEDEYAYDVSLRLAWNLLSYGATVYLITRDKDDGIRASEILECDKDETCWVDLDIPTNQSKRLTQRSDAINALYKRNKKNGVRYQRLVVIHVDSNNKGSQIDMYFYHKIGDSNSQRLANTMRQTLKEKYEYYRKNRGYKGTVTARDLHMLRETDPTAVFIELGNIKNPNDQARLVIEGNRQLMANWLFEGLLRDAKNQSR
;
A
#
# COMPACT_ATOMS: atom_id res chain seq x y z
N MET A 1 69.56 0.92 -37.49
CA MET A 1 68.78 1.62 -36.45
C MET A 1 67.30 1.29 -36.70
N ILE A 2 66.79 0.28 -36.01
CA ILE A 2 65.45 -0.26 -36.18
C ILE A 2 64.54 0.36 -35.09
N LEU A 3 63.58 1.15 -35.51
CA LEU A 3 62.58 1.76 -34.62
C LEU A 3 61.49 0.73 -34.34
N LEU A 4 61.40 0.25 -33.13
CA LEU A 4 60.29 -0.57 -32.66
C LEU A 4 59.15 0.37 -32.19
N ALA A 5 58.07 0.38 -32.94
CA ALA A 5 56.85 1.07 -32.55
C ALA A 5 56.10 0.19 -31.54
N PHE A 6 56.00 0.64 -30.28
CA PHE A 6 55.11 0.03 -29.29
C PHE A 6 53.68 0.53 -29.56
N THR A 7 52.83 -0.37 -30.04
CA THR A 7 51.41 -0.18 -30.06
C THR A 7 50.84 -0.48 -28.66
N ALA A 8 50.43 0.56 -27.97
CA ALA A 8 49.68 0.42 -26.72
C ALA A 8 48.27 -0.08 -27.03
N THR A 9 48.02 -1.35 -26.87
CA THR A 9 46.68 -1.92 -26.84
C THR A 9 46.00 -1.51 -25.53
N SER A 10 45.08 -0.56 -25.64
CA SER A 10 44.19 -0.18 -24.57
C SER A 10 43.28 -1.38 -24.25
N PHE A 11 43.57 -2.12 -23.19
CA PHE A 11 42.63 -3.06 -22.62
C PHE A 11 41.50 -2.25 -21.95
N ALA A 12 40.37 -2.14 -22.63
CA ALA A 12 39.13 -1.75 -22.00
C ALA A 12 38.79 -2.82 -20.95
N GLN A 13 39.08 -2.54 -19.68
CA GLN A 13 38.54 -3.31 -18.58
C GLN A 13 37.01 -3.24 -18.65
N THR A 14 36.39 -4.31 -19.09
CA THR A 14 34.97 -4.53 -18.86
C THR A 14 34.77 -4.66 -17.34
N GLU A 15 34.40 -3.54 -16.69
CA GLU A 15 33.92 -3.58 -15.31
C GLU A 15 32.77 -4.60 -15.26
N SER A 16 33.00 -5.74 -14.62
CA SER A 16 31.95 -6.70 -14.30
C SER A 16 30.97 -5.99 -13.37
N GLN A 17 29.85 -5.54 -13.90
CA GLN A 17 28.82 -4.89 -13.11
C GLN A 17 28.28 -5.86 -12.08
N LEU A 18 28.62 -5.64 -10.80
CA LEU A 18 28.12 -6.44 -9.69
C LEU A 18 26.63 -6.09 -9.48
N HIS A 19 25.81 -7.13 -9.39
CA HIS A 19 24.37 -6.99 -9.13
C HIS A 19 24.04 -7.52 -7.73
N VAL A 20 23.02 -6.94 -7.13
CA VAL A 20 22.46 -7.43 -5.86
C VAL A 20 21.77 -8.75 -6.12
N LYS A 21 22.05 -9.76 -5.27
CA LYS A 21 21.47 -11.10 -5.36
C LYS A 21 20.60 -11.37 -4.15
N VAL A 22 19.34 -11.78 -4.39
CA VAL A 22 18.36 -12.00 -3.33
C VAL A 22 17.60 -13.30 -3.56
N LYS A 23 17.10 -13.91 -2.48
CA LYS A 23 16.24 -15.08 -2.57
C LYS A 23 14.81 -14.69 -2.85
N ALA A 24 14.17 -15.38 -3.79
CA ALA A 24 12.73 -15.28 -3.96
C ALA A 24 12.03 -15.89 -2.75
N LEU A 25 11.03 -15.17 -2.25
CA LEU A 25 10.14 -15.63 -1.20
C LEU A 25 8.99 -16.44 -1.82
N ARG A 26 8.26 -17.12 -0.96
CA ARG A 26 7.08 -17.85 -1.37
C ARG A 26 6.04 -16.90 -1.99
N GLY A 27 5.60 -17.22 -3.21
CA GLY A 27 4.65 -16.39 -3.95
C GLY A 27 5.29 -15.27 -4.79
N ASP A 28 6.62 -15.10 -4.77
CA ASP A 28 7.28 -14.11 -5.63
C ASP A 28 7.16 -14.49 -7.11
N GLY A 29 6.58 -13.60 -7.90
CA GLY A 29 6.87 -13.45 -9.32
C GLY A 29 7.93 -12.36 -9.54
N ALA A 30 8.42 -12.22 -10.78
CA ALA A 30 9.41 -11.18 -11.09
C ALA A 30 8.93 -9.78 -10.68
N TYR A 31 7.68 -9.47 -10.97
CA TYR A 31 7.06 -8.19 -10.64
C TYR A 31 7.04 -7.92 -9.13
N ILE A 32 6.66 -8.92 -8.32
CA ILE A 32 6.56 -8.83 -6.86
C ILE A 32 7.94 -8.68 -6.23
N LEU A 33 8.90 -9.47 -6.69
CA LEU A 33 10.27 -9.36 -6.23
C LEU A 33 10.83 -7.97 -6.52
N LEU A 34 10.61 -7.43 -7.73
CA LEU A 34 11.06 -6.09 -8.10
C LEU A 34 10.34 -5.00 -7.30
N ASP A 35 9.06 -5.16 -7.04
CA ASP A 35 8.28 -4.24 -6.23
C ASP A 35 8.81 -4.10 -4.80
N ARG A 36 9.13 -5.23 -4.17
CA ARG A 36 9.74 -5.26 -2.82
C ARG A 36 10.97 -4.37 -2.73
N TYR A 37 11.73 -4.23 -3.81
CA TYR A 37 12.93 -3.40 -3.90
C TYR A 37 12.70 -2.06 -4.60
N GLN A 38 11.44 -1.63 -4.79
CA GLN A 38 11.06 -0.40 -5.51
C GLN A 38 11.64 -0.28 -6.93
N LEU A 39 11.70 -1.39 -7.61
CA LEU A 39 12.26 -1.49 -8.95
C LEU A 39 11.16 -1.63 -10.02
N ARG A 40 9.93 -1.17 -9.74
CA ARG A 40 8.79 -1.17 -10.66
C ARG A 40 9.04 -0.24 -11.84
N SER A 41 9.66 -0.73 -12.86
CA SER A 41 9.81 -0.05 -14.13
C SER A 41 9.85 -1.09 -15.23
N PRO A 42 9.24 -0.85 -16.37
CA PRO A 42 9.35 -1.74 -17.54
C PRO A 42 10.79 -2.05 -17.91
N CYS A 43 11.68 -1.06 -17.81
CA CYS A 43 13.11 -1.20 -18.03
C CYS A 43 13.75 -2.17 -17.02
N ASN A 44 13.48 -2.01 -15.73
CA ASN A 44 13.98 -2.93 -14.70
C ASN A 44 13.45 -4.35 -14.89
N LEU A 45 12.17 -4.49 -15.22
CA LEU A 45 11.55 -5.79 -15.44
C LEU A 45 12.17 -6.51 -16.64
N SER A 46 12.37 -5.81 -17.76
CA SER A 46 13.04 -6.36 -18.95
C SER A 46 14.47 -6.80 -18.61
N TYR A 47 15.20 -5.94 -17.93
CA TYR A 47 16.59 -6.23 -17.53
C TYR A 47 16.66 -7.36 -16.50
N PHE A 48 15.71 -7.46 -15.57
CA PHE A 48 15.63 -8.58 -14.62
C PHE A 48 15.50 -9.93 -15.31
N TYR A 49 14.64 -10.05 -16.31
CA TYR A 49 14.52 -11.28 -17.10
C TYR A 49 15.83 -11.61 -17.83
N GLN A 50 16.49 -10.60 -18.39
CA GLN A 50 17.76 -10.75 -19.11
C GLN A 50 18.87 -11.27 -18.21
N ILE A 51 19.14 -10.61 -17.06
CA ILE A 51 20.26 -10.96 -16.18
C ILE A 51 20.06 -12.28 -15.42
N ASN A 52 18.84 -12.79 -15.36
CA ASN A 52 18.50 -14.06 -14.74
C ASN A 52 18.24 -15.19 -15.75
N ASN A 53 18.44 -14.95 -17.04
CA ASN A 53 18.14 -15.90 -18.13
C ASN A 53 16.71 -16.46 -18.04
N LEU A 54 15.73 -15.62 -17.77
CA LEU A 54 14.32 -15.95 -17.66
C LEU A 54 13.56 -15.53 -18.91
N ARG A 55 12.55 -16.31 -19.30
CA ARG A 55 11.58 -15.89 -20.32
C ARG A 55 10.62 -14.87 -19.69
N PRO A 56 10.10 -13.89 -20.47
CA PRO A 56 9.04 -13.02 -20.01
C PRO A 56 7.86 -13.79 -19.41
N LYS A 57 7.35 -13.34 -18.26
CA LYS A 57 6.28 -14.00 -17.47
C LYS A 57 6.66 -15.36 -16.86
N GLN A 58 7.90 -15.80 -16.94
CA GLN A 58 8.36 -17.00 -16.24
C GLN A 58 8.28 -16.80 -14.73
N GLY A 59 7.69 -17.75 -14.01
CA GLY A 59 7.60 -17.75 -12.54
C GLY A 59 8.96 -17.91 -11.88
N LEU A 60 9.09 -17.40 -10.65
CA LEU A 60 10.26 -17.60 -9.81
C LEU A 60 10.07 -18.81 -8.90
N GLN A 61 11.19 -19.43 -8.50
CA GLN A 61 11.20 -20.55 -7.56
C GLN A 61 11.52 -20.03 -6.15
N GLU A 62 10.68 -20.36 -5.18
CA GLU A 62 10.91 -20.07 -3.76
C GLU A 62 12.30 -20.53 -3.30
N GLY A 63 12.99 -19.68 -2.56
CA GLY A 63 14.33 -19.96 -2.03
C GLY A 63 15.47 -19.85 -3.03
N LYS A 64 15.19 -19.85 -4.34
CA LYS A 64 16.20 -19.62 -5.38
C LYS A 64 16.64 -18.16 -5.39
N SER A 65 17.91 -17.94 -5.63
CA SER A 65 18.48 -16.59 -5.70
C SER A 65 18.40 -16.03 -7.12
N TYR A 66 18.01 -14.76 -7.20
CA TYR A 66 17.91 -13.98 -8.44
C TYR A 66 18.68 -12.67 -8.32
N PHE A 67 19.26 -12.21 -9.41
CA PHE A 67 19.89 -10.91 -9.49
C PHE A 67 18.84 -9.83 -9.65
N LEU A 68 18.91 -8.78 -8.84
CA LEU A 68 18.10 -7.59 -9.00
C LEU A 68 18.71 -6.63 -10.03
N PRO A 69 17.92 -5.83 -10.73
CA PRO A 69 18.37 -4.75 -11.60
C PRO A 69 18.89 -3.55 -10.77
N ILE A 70 19.88 -3.83 -9.92
CA ILE A 70 20.60 -2.87 -9.07
C ILE A 70 22.07 -3.01 -9.37
N LEU A 71 22.68 -1.91 -9.79
CA LEU A 71 24.12 -1.82 -9.99
C LEU A 71 24.80 -1.44 -8.68
N VAL A 72 25.85 -2.16 -8.32
CA VAL A 72 26.59 -1.93 -7.08
C VAL A 72 27.86 -1.15 -7.37
N TYR A 73 28.05 -0.03 -6.68
CA TYR A 73 29.22 0.85 -6.77
C TYR A 73 29.98 0.87 -5.44
N ALA A 74 31.32 0.91 -5.52
CA ALA A 74 32.14 1.22 -4.36
C ALA A 74 32.05 2.73 -4.07
N TYR A 75 31.33 3.10 -3.03
CA TYR A 75 31.15 4.50 -2.65
C TYR A 75 32.47 5.14 -2.22
N ASN A 76 32.87 6.21 -2.89
CA ASN A 76 34.17 6.85 -2.65
C ASN A 76 34.27 7.68 -1.35
N GLY A 77 33.19 7.73 -0.56
CA GLY A 77 33.15 8.46 0.69
C GLY A 77 32.91 9.98 0.57
N LYS A 78 32.88 10.51 -0.66
CA LYS A 78 32.69 11.96 -0.91
C LYS A 78 31.25 12.28 -1.32
N SER A 79 30.82 11.74 -2.46
CA SER A 79 29.45 11.95 -2.96
C SER A 79 29.01 10.86 -3.92
N ILE A 80 27.70 10.70 -4.08
CA ILE A 80 27.11 9.79 -5.08
C ILE A 80 27.52 10.24 -6.47
N ARG A 81 27.49 11.55 -6.76
CA ARG A 81 27.86 12.11 -8.06
C ARG A 81 29.27 11.75 -8.48
N SER A 82 30.24 11.94 -7.58
CA SER A 82 31.65 11.59 -7.87
C SER A 82 31.92 10.08 -7.86
N THR A 83 31.07 9.29 -7.17
CA THR A 83 31.16 7.83 -7.20
C THR A 83 30.69 7.25 -8.53
N THR A 84 29.62 7.81 -9.10
CA THR A 84 28.96 7.29 -10.30
C THR A 84 29.33 8.06 -11.57
N ASN A 85 30.15 9.08 -11.44
CA ASN A 85 30.47 10.03 -12.51
C ASN A 85 29.22 10.66 -13.16
N ASN A 86 28.18 10.93 -12.36
CA ASN A 86 26.95 11.58 -12.77
C ASN A 86 26.75 12.88 -11.98
N ASN A 87 26.83 14.01 -12.66
CA ASN A 87 26.78 15.34 -12.03
C ASN A 87 25.36 15.85 -11.75
N ASP A 88 24.33 15.12 -12.16
CA ASP A 88 22.93 15.48 -11.89
C ASP A 88 22.62 15.37 -10.39
N ARG A 89 22.32 16.52 -9.77
CA ARG A 89 22.04 16.60 -8.34
C ARG A 89 20.68 15.97 -7.96
N PRO A 90 19.56 16.26 -8.63
CA PRO A 90 18.28 15.59 -8.39
C PRO A 90 18.37 14.07 -8.53
N TRP A 91 19.08 13.58 -9.52
CA TRP A 91 19.34 12.16 -9.69
C TRP A 91 20.10 11.56 -8.48
N ALA A 92 21.15 12.23 -8.02
CA ALA A 92 21.95 11.77 -6.88
C ALA A 92 21.14 11.76 -5.57
N GLU A 93 20.27 12.76 -5.36
CA GLU A 93 19.34 12.82 -4.22
C GLU A 93 18.32 11.66 -4.27
N ASN A 94 17.85 11.29 -5.46
CA ASN A 94 17.00 10.12 -5.64
C ASN A 94 17.72 8.80 -5.33
N VAL A 95 18.95 8.62 -5.80
CA VAL A 95 19.77 7.44 -5.48
C VAL A 95 20.09 7.37 -3.99
N GLN A 96 20.32 8.51 -3.35
CA GLN A 96 20.47 8.59 -1.88
C GLN A 96 19.21 8.11 -1.18
N SER A 97 18.06 8.66 -1.55
CA SER A 97 16.76 8.28 -0.99
C SER A 97 16.48 6.78 -1.15
N PHE A 98 16.79 6.22 -2.30
CA PHE A 98 16.68 4.78 -2.55
C PHE A 98 17.52 3.97 -1.56
N ASN A 99 18.81 4.30 -1.38
CA ASN A 99 19.66 3.57 -0.44
C ASN A 99 19.20 3.72 1.01
N ASP A 100 18.78 4.93 1.40
CA ASP A 100 18.29 5.19 2.76
C ASP A 100 17.02 4.37 3.05
N VAL A 101 16.10 4.29 2.09
CA VAL A 101 14.89 3.47 2.18
C VAL A 101 15.21 1.98 2.23
N MET A 102 16.07 1.46 1.35
CA MET A 102 16.45 0.05 1.34
C MET A 102 17.14 -0.37 2.65
N HIS A 103 17.96 0.51 3.22
CA HIS A 103 18.60 0.26 4.52
C HIS A 103 17.59 0.31 5.67
N GLN A 104 16.72 1.31 5.69
CA GLN A 104 15.71 1.50 6.74
C GLN A 104 14.65 0.38 6.75
N SER A 105 14.32 -0.18 5.59
CA SER A 105 13.40 -1.33 5.47
C SER A 105 14.07 -2.69 5.76
N GLY A 106 15.37 -2.71 6.08
CA GLY A 106 16.12 -3.96 6.31
C GLY A 106 16.44 -4.76 5.04
N LEU A 107 16.12 -4.25 3.86
CA LEU A 107 16.40 -4.91 2.57
C LEU A 107 17.86 -4.76 2.13
N LYS A 108 18.53 -3.73 2.62
CA LYS A 108 19.99 -3.53 2.51
C LYS A 108 20.59 -3.54 3.91
N VAL A 109 21.54 -4.46 4.14
CA VAL A 109 22.11 -4.71 5.47
C VAL A 109 22.89 -3.53 6.02
N GLY A 110 23.57 -2.74 5.20
CA GLY A 110 24.43 -1.65 5.63
C GLY A 110 24.06 -0.27 5.08
N ASP A 111 24.44 0.79 5.81
CA ASP A 111 24.40 2.17 5.30
C ASP A 111 25.59 2.37 4.36
N TYR A 112 25.34 2.76 3.09
CA TYR A 112 26.39 2.94 2.07
C TYR A 112 27.48 3.93 2.46
N ARG A 113 27.18 4.87 3.39
CA ARG A 113 28.17 5.83 3.90
C ARG A 113 29.24 5.14 4.76
N LYS A 114 28.86 4.04 5.41
CA LYS A 114 29.70 3.24 6.32
C LYS A 114 30.31 2.04 5.60
N ASP A 115 29.50 1.20 4.95
CA ASP A 115 29.93 -0.03 4.30
C ASP A 115 30.54 0.17 2.91
N LYS A 116 30.46 1.42 2.38
CA LYS A 116 30.95 1.81 1.05
C LYS A 116 30.28 1.06 -0.11
N VAL A 117 29.09 0.48 0.11
CA VAL A 117 28.32 -0.26 -0.89
C VAL A 117 27.11 0.56 -1.32
N LEU A 118 27.23 1.28 -2.44
CA LEU A 118 26.16 2.09 -2.99
C LEU A 118 25.35 1.28 -4.00
N TRP A 119 24.02 1.26 -3.83
CA TRP A 119 23.09 0.65 -4.75
C TRP A 119 22.48 1.69 -5.70
N VAL A 120 22.54 1.41 -6.99
CA VAL A 120 21.96 2.28 -8.01
C VAL A 120 20.99 1.46 -8.88
N PRO A 121 19.70 1.76 -8.88
CA PRO A 121 18.73 1.09 -9.75
C PRO A 121 19.12 1.20 -11.22
N TYR A 122 19.00 0.10 -11.96
CA TYR A 122 19.43 0.03 -13.36
C TYR A 122 18.72 1.09 -14.24
N HIS A 123 17.40 1.23 -14.09
CA HIS A 123 16.64 2.22 -14.86
C HIS A 123 17.11 3.66 -14.60
N ALA A 124 17.62 3.94 -13.40
CA ALA A 124 18.14 5.26 -13.05
C ALA A 124 19.32 5.72 -13.93
N LEU A 125 20.07 4.77 -14.47
CA LEU A 125 21.24 5.06 -15.32
C LEU A 125 21.02 4.73 -16.80
N LYS A 126 20.22 3.73 -17.10
CA LYS A 126 20.16 3.12 -18.44
C LYS A 126 18.87 3.42 -19.19
N CYS A 127 17.86 4.00 -18.53
CA CYS A 127 16.56 4.32 -19.13
C CYS A 127 16.15 5.77 -18.85
N PRO A 128 16.88 6.77 -19.42
CA PRO A 128 16.70 8.18 -19.10
C PRO A 128 15.32 8.75 -19.50
N GLN A 129 14.55 8.03 -20.31
CA GLN A 129 13.19 8.44 -20.71
C GLN A 129 12.14 8.07 -19.65
N GLU A 130 12.43 7.13 -18.75
CA GLU A 130 11.59 6.85 -17.60
C GLU A 130 11.90 7.90 -16.53
N LYS A 131 11.02 8.91 -16.40
CA LYS A 131 11.18 9.94 -15.38
C LYS A 131 11.31 9.28 -14.01
N LEU A 132 12.47 9.42 -13.41
CA LEU A 132 12.78 8.94 -12.08
C LEU A 132 11.90 9.66 -11.06
N ALA A 133 10.72 9.17 -10.83
CA ALA A 133 9.91 9.57 -9.70
C ALA A 133 10.25 8.69 -8.49
N PHE A 134 11.52 8.67 -8.06
CA PHE A 134 11.83 8.31 -6.69
C PHE A 134 11.37 9.44 -5.78
N LYS A 135 10.08 9.58 -5.63
CA LYS A 135 9.55 10.16 -4.41
C LYS A 135 9.84 9.14 -3.33
N PRO A 136 10.24 9.54 -2.11
CA PRO A 136 10.49 8.62 -1.02
C PRO A 136 9.18 7.92 -0.64
N THR A 137 8.84 6.92 -1.43
CA THR A 137 7.76 6.00 -1.15
C THR A 137 8.44 4.87 -0.41
N ILE A 138 8.24 4.83 0.87
CA ILE A 138 8.74 3.74 1.69
C ILE A 138 7.90 2.54 1.32
N ALA A 139 8.48 1.68 0.49
CA ALA A 139 7.91 0.39 0.21
C ALA A 139 8.05 -0.46 1.45
N GLU A 140 6.99 -0.62 2.19
CA GLU A 140 6.88 -1.77 3.05
C GLU A 140 6.42 -2.96 2.21
N ILE A 141 7.19 -4.01 2.37
CA ILE A 141 7.04 -5.33 1.81
C ILE A 141 5.60 -5.78 1.88
N SER A 142 4.93 -5.83 0.79
CA SER A 142 3.80 -6.73 0.60
C SER A 142 3.54 -7.02 -0.86
N SER A 143 3.46 -8.23 -1.12
CA SER A 143 3.45 -8.91 -2.38
C SER A 143 2.07 -9.38 -2.74
N SER A 144 1.77 -9.24 -3.97
CA SER A 144 1.05 -10.19 -4.84
C SER A 144 -0.44 -10.29 -4.88
N PRO A 145 -0.89 -10.54 -6.11
CA PRO A 145 -2.24 -10.26 -6.55
C PRO A 145 -3.25 -11.41 -6.37
N ILE A 146 -4.48 -11.15 -6.64
CA ILE A 146 -5.65 -11.76 -6.07
C ILE A 146 -6.85 -11.80 -6.97
N SER A 147 -7.78 -12.68 -6.77
CA SER A 147 -9.09 -12.66 -7.38
C SER A 147 -10.24 -13.17 -6.50
N GLN A 148 -11.28 -12.72 -6.55
CA GLN A 148 -12.67 -12.67 -6.81
C GLN A 148 -13.60 -13.02 -5.69
N GLY A 149 -14.71 -12.61 -5.67
CA GLY A 149 -16.00 -12.38 -6.21
C GLY A 149 -17.12 -12.66 -5.23
N GLY A 150 -18.28 -12.13 -5.39
CA GLY A 150 -19.53 -12.50 -4.78
C GLY A 150 -19.68 -12.34 -3.24
N PRO A 151 -20.92 -12.29 -2.74
CA PRO A 151 -21.16 -12.17 -1.30
C PRO A 151 -20.51 -13.32 -0.55
N ASN A 152 -19.60 -13.00 0.34
CA ASN A 152 -18.81 -13.87 1.21
C ASN A 152 -19.24 -15.34 1.21
N PRO A 153 -18.56 -16.22 0.49
CA PRO A 153 -18.77 -17.65 0.70
C PRO A 153 -18.26 -18.01 2.08
N ALA A 154 -18.99 -18.85 2.76
CA ALA A 154 -18.47 -19.58 3.90
C ALA A 154 -17.12 -20.19 3.54
N PRO A 155 -16.15 -20.25 4.46
CA PRO A 155 -14.81 -20.68 4.16
C PRO A 155 -14.80 -22.15 3.72
N ASN A 156 -14.85 -22.39 2.43
CA ASN A 156 -14.34 -23.63 1.88
C ASN A 156 -12.85 -23.67 2.19
N GLY A 157 -12.33 -24.80 2.64
CA GLY A 157 -10.94 -24.95 3.05
C GLY A 157 -9.94 -24.42 2.02
N PRO A 158 -8.72 -24.09 2.40
CA PRO A 158 -7.79 -23.35 1.57
C PRO A 158 -7.47 -24.14 0.28
N LYS A 159 -7.90 -23.60 -0.85
CA LYS A 159 -7.46 -24.08 -2.16
C LYS A 159 -5.99 -23.73 -2.35
N THR A 160 -5.22 -24.63 -2.94
CA THR A 160 -3.81 -24.41 -3.28
C THR A 160 -3.71 -23.67 -4.63
N MET A 161 -2.85 -22.67 -4.73
CA MET A 161 -2.53 -22.00 -6.00
C MET A 161 -1.61 -22.88 -6.84
N SER A 162 -1.50 -22.59 -8.13
CA SER A 162 -0.62 -23.32 -9.07
C SER A 162 0.87 -23.26 -8.69
N ASP A 163 1.27 -22.32 -7.83
CA ASP A 163 2.62 -22.18 -7.27
C ASP A 163 2.81 -22.86 -5.90
N GLY A 164 1.79 -23.59 -5.41
CA GLY A 164 1.80 -24.26 -4.12
C GLY A 164 1.44 -23.38 -2.93
N SER A 165 1.21 -22.08 -3.10
CA SER A 165 0.78 -21.19 -2.02
C SER A 165 -0.69 -21.42 -1.65
N LYS A 166 -1.06 -21.18 -0.38
CA LYS A 166 -2.45 -21.24 0.05
C LYS A 166 -3.21 -20.01 -0.43
N LEU A 167 -4.25 -20.21 -1.24
CA LEU A 167 -5.16 -19.17 -1.66
C LEU A 167 -6.20 -18.90 -0.58
N ARG A 168 -6.30 -17.66 -0.09
CA ARG A 168 -7.39 -17.25 0.81
C ARG A 168 -8.73 -17.25 0.10
N GLY A 169 -8.75 -16.77 -1.12
CA GLY A 169 -9.93 -16.69 -1.97
C GLY A 169 -9.68 -15.89 -3.23
N THR A 170 -10.71 -15.84 -3.98
CA THR A 170 -10.85 -15.18 -5.27
C THR A 170 -11.95 -14.10 -5.13
N TYR A 171 -11.67 -12.79 -5.40
CA TYR A 171 -12.57 -11.65 -5.13
C TYR A 171 -12.53 -10.58 -6.23
N ASP A 172 -13.50 -10.56 -7.18
CA ASP A 172 -13.55 -9.64 -8.34
C ASP A 172 -13.51 -8.18 -7.95
N ILE A 173 -14.06 -7.86 -6.79
CA ILE A 173 -14.14 -6.51 -6.25
C ILE A 173 -12.78 -5.78 -6.16
N PHE A 174 -11.67 -6.50 -6.21
CA PHE A 174 -10.34 -5.90 -6.20
C PHE A 174 -9.78 -5.62 -7.61
N GLY A 175 -10.53 -5.95 -8.65
CA GLY A 175 -10.10 -5.84 -10.04
C GLY A 175 -9.14 -6.97 -10.48
N PRO A 176 -8.91 -7.14 -11.80
CA PRO A 176 -8.23 -8.32 -12.36
C PRO A 176 -6.81 -8.53 -11.84
N GLU A 177 -6.10 -7.44 -11.55
CA GLU A 177 -4.70 -7.46 -11.11
C GLU A 177 -4.57 -7.91 -9.65
N TYR A 178 -5.52 -7.49 -8.82
CA TYR A 178 -5.51 -7.72 -7.37
C TYR A 178 -6.53 -8.77 -6.95
N ALA A 179 -7.14 -9.33 -7.85
CA ALA A 179 -8.20 -10.25 -7.68
C ALA A 179 -7.83 -11.57 -6.95
N ARG A 180 -6.59 -12.14 -6.81
CA ARG A 180 -6.20 -13.39 -6.07
C ARG A 180 -5.57 -13.14 -4.70
N VAL A 181 -6.22 -13.34 -3.52
CA VAL A 181 -5.65 -13.14 -2.17
C VAL A 181 -4.83 -14.33 -1.68
N PRO A 182 -3.49 -14.27 -1.66
CA PRO A 182 -2.70 -15.29 -0.99
C PRO A 182 -2.98 -15.27 0.51
N LEU A 183 -2.92 -16.41 1.17
CA LEU A 183 -2.94 -16.50 2.61
C LEU A 183 -1.51 -16.33 3.14
N GLN A 184 -1.13 -15.12 3.51
CA GLN A 184 0.19 -14.81 4.06
C GLN A 184 0.31 -15.21 5.53
N SER A 185 -0.80 -15.13 6.28
CA SER A 185 -0.85 -15.46 7.70
C SER A 185 -2.26 -15.89 8.12
N THR A 186 -2.36 -16.61 9.22
CA THR A 186 -3.63 -16.94 9.86
C THR A 186 -3.85 -16.17 11.17
N SER A 187 -3.04 -15.14 11.43
CA SER A 187 -3.05 -14.39 12.70
C SER A 187 -4.36 -13.64 12.96
N LEU A 188 -5.17 -13.41 11.92
CA LEU A 188 -6.50 -12.81 12.02
C LEU A 188 -7.64 -13.80 11.76
N LYS A 189 -7.36 -15.11 11.79
CA LYS A 189 -8.41 -16.13 11.65
C LYS A 189 -9.44 -16.01 12.80
N GLY A 190 -10.71 -15.91 12.45
CA GLY A 190 -11.80 -15.72 13.42
C GLY A 190 -12.07 -14.25 13.79
N TYR A 191 -11.30 -13.30 13.24
CA TYR A 191 -11.56 -11.86 13.38
C TYR A 191 -12.41 -11.36 12.22
N VAL A 192 -13.32 -10.43 12.50
CA VAL A 192 -14.25 -9.86 11.51
C VAL A 192 -14.05 -8.35 11.43
N TYR A 193 -13.98 -7.86 10.20
CA TYR A 193 -13.89 -6.43 9.91
C TYR A 193 -14.98 -6.00 8.93
N TYR A 194 -15.65 -4.90 9.26
CA TYR A 194 -16.60 -4.18 8.40
C TYR A 194 -15.87 -2.95 7.87
N ILE A 195 -15.71 -2.84 6.56
CA ILE A 195 -14.99 -1.73 5.93
C ILE A 195 -15.99 -0.90 5.12
N VAL A 196 -16.00 0.40 5.37
CA VAL A 196 -16.84 1.37 4.68
C VAL A 196 -15.94 2.40 4.03
N GLY A 197 -15.93 2.49 2.70
CA GLY A 197 -15.56 3.71 1.98
C GLY A 197 -16.67 4.73 2.18
N GLY A 198 -16.32 5.93 2.62
CA GLY A 198 -17.28 7.01 2.82
C GLY A 198 -17.95 7.43 1.49
N HIS A 199 -19.14 8.03 1.57
CA HIS A 199 -19.87 8.52 0.41
C HIS A 199 -20.21 7.43 -0.63
N GLY A 200 -20.14 7.73 -1.93
CA GLY A 200 -20.42 6.79 -3.02
C GLY A 200 -21.84 6.89 -3.57
N GLY A 201 -22.06 6.40 -4.78
CA GLY A 201 -23.28 6.51 -5.54
C GLY A 201 -23.61 7.98 -5.86
N PRO A 202 -24.77 8.48 -5.46
CA PRO A 202 -25.16 9.87 -5.76
C PRO A 202 -24.35 10.93 -4.96
N ASP A 203 -23.43 10.55 -4.09
CA ASP A 203 -22.73 11.44 -3.16
C ASP A 203 -21.21 11.28 -3.28
N PRO A 204 -20.53 12.13 -4.07
CA PRO A 204 -19.07 12.07 -4.24
C PRO A 204 -18.29 12.51 -2.99
N GLY A 205 -18.98 12.94 -1.92
CA GLY A 205 -18.34 13.54 -0.75
C GLY A 205 -17.71 14.89 -1.04
N ALA A 206 -16.58 15.17 -0.41
CA ALA A 206 -15.82 16.37 -0.68
C ALA A 206 -15.11 16.28 -2.03
N VAL A 207 -15.12 17.40 -2.77
CA VAL A 207 -14.43 17.49 -4.06
C VAL A 207 -13.24 18.45 -3.94
N GLY A 208 -12.04 17.92 -4.15
CA GLY A 208 -10.79 18.67 -4.27
C GLY A 208 -10.43 18.99 -5.72
N ARG A 209 -9.38 19.81 -5.90
CA ARG A 209 -8.81 20.09 -7.22
C ARG A 209 -7.33 19.79 -7.26
N TYR A 210 -6.90 19.05 -8.29
CA TYR A 210 -5.50 18.76 -8.57
C TYR A 210 -5.18 19.11 -10.04
N GLY A 211 -4.64 20.31 -10.23
CA GLY A 211 -4.50 20.88 -11.58
C GLY A 211 -5.88 21.09 -12.22
N LYS A 212 -6.10 20.48 -13.39
CA LYS A 212 -7.39 20.50 -14.10
C LYS A 212 -8.39 19.43 -13.65
N TYR A 213 -7.95 18.47 -12.83
CA TYR A 213 -8.76 17.32 -12.43
C TYR A 213 -9.50 17.55 -11.12
N SER A 214 -10.68 16.96 -11.01
CA SER A 214 -11.40 16.82 -9.73
C SER A 214 -10.90 15.59 -9.00
N LEU A 215 -10.86 15.68 -7.66
CA LEU A 215 -10.61 14.55 -6.78
C LEU A 215 -11.88 14.36 -5.96
N CYS A 216 -12.58 13.26 -6.14
CA CYS A 216 -13.78 12.91 -5.37
C CYS A 216 -13.42 12.09 -4.15
N GLU A 217 -13.94 12.43 -2.98
CA GLU A 217 -13.60 11.80 -1.70
C GLU A 217 -13.88 10.30 -1.70
N ASP A 218 -15.04 9.91 -2.21
CA ASP A 218 -15.52 8.52 -2.28
C ASP A 218 -14.50 7.61 -2.99
N GLU A 219 -13.98 8.02 -4.13
CA GLU A 219 -13.04 7.28 -4.94
C GLU A 219 -11.74 6.92 -4.20
N TYR A 220 -11.14 7.93 -3.54
CA TYR A 220 -9.90 7.71 -2.79
C TYR A 220 -10.14 6.98 -1.47
N ALA A 221 -11.27 7.21 -0.83
CA ALA A 221 -11.69 6.46 0.35
C ALA A 221 -11.95 4.99 0.01
N TYR A 222 -12.58 4.74 -1.15
CA TYR A 222 -12.86 3.40 -1.63
C TYR A 222 -11.59 2.64 -2.01
N ASP A 223 -10.67 3.23 -2.80
CA ASP A 223 -9.41 2.58 -3.19
C ASP A 223 -8.55 2.19 -1.96
N VAL A 224 -8.47 3.07 -0.94
CA VAL A 224 -7.77 2.74 0.31
C VAL A 224 -8.51 1.66 1.10
N SER A 225 -9.85 1.66 1.07
CA SER A 225 -10.67 0.63 1.70
C SER A 225 -10.46 -0.74 1.08
N LEU A 226 -10.37 -0.83 -0.24
CA LEU A 226 -10.05 -2.07 -0.96
C LEU A 226 -8.66 -2.60 -0.58
N ARG A 227 -7.65 -1.75 -0.57
CA ARG A 227 -6.27 -2.12 -0.18
C ARG A 227 -6.19 -2.62 1.26
N LEU A 228 -6.91 -1.98 2.17
CA LEU A 228 -7.01 -2.41 3.57
C LEU A 228 -7.72 -3.77 3.70
N ALA A 229 -8.84 -3.93 3.01
CA ALA A 229 -9.60 -5.19 2.99
C ALA A 229 -8.73 -6.35 2.46
N TRP A 230 -7.96 -6.08 1.43
CA TRP A 230 -7.01 -7.01 0.87
C TRP A 230 -5.97 -7.50 1.89
N ASN A 231 -5.34 -6.58 2.59
CA ASN A 231 -4.36 -6.89 3.63
C ASN A 231 -4.99 -7.75 4.74
N LEU A 232 -6.19 -7.39 5.20
CA LEU A 232 -6.90 -8.13 6.24
C LEU A 232 -7.25 -9.56 5.82
N LEU A 233 -7.74 -9.72 4.58
CA LEU A 233 -8.05 -11.04 4.00
C LEU A 233 -6.79 -11.91 3.88
N SER A 234 -5.67 -11.34 3.45
CA SER A 234 -4.41 -12.07 3.31
C SER A 234 -3.86 -12.59 4.65
N TYR A 235 -4.30 -12.01 5.76
CA TYR A 235 -3.98 -12.48 7.12
C TYR A 235 -5.07 -13.36 7.74
N GLY A 236 -6.02 -13.80 6.93
CA GLY A 236 -7.04 -14.78 7.33
C GLY A 236 -8.29 -14.20 7.98
N ALA A 237 -8.43 -12.87 8.04
CA ALA A 237 -9.63 -12.22 8.55
C ALA A 237 -10.85 -12.50 7.66
N THR A 238 -12.04 -12.35 8.24
CA THR A 238 -13.29 -12.19 7.49
C THR A 238 -13.55 -10.69 7.30
N VAL A 239 -13.75 -10.25 6.06
CA VAL A 239 -13.96 -8.84 5.74
C VAL A 239 -15.27 -8.67 4.99
N TYR A 240 -16.05 -7.69 5.40
CA TYR A 240 -17.25 -7.22 4.72
C TYR A 240 -17.03 -5.81 4.19
N LEU A 241 -16.95 -5.65 2.87
CA LEU A 241 -16.99 -4.37 2.20
C LEU A 241 -18.45 -3.90 2.13
N ILE A 242 -18.76 -2.80 2.80
CA ILE A 242 -20.14 -2.27 2.90
C ILE A 242 -20.46 -1.34 1.74
N THR A 243 -19.55 -0.43 1.37
CA THR A 243 -19.60 0.30 0.10
C THR A 243 -18.88 -0.56 -0.93
N ARG A 244 -19.45 -0.70 -2.11
CA ARG A 244 -18.97 -1.58 -3.17
C ARG A 244 -19.12 -0.90 -4.52
N ASP A 245 -18.18 -1.16 -5.38
CA ASP A 245 -18.17 -0.81 -6.77
C ASP A 245 -17.77 -2.05 -7.58
N LYS A 246 -18.45 -2.34 -8.69
CA LYS A 246 -18.28 -3.60 -9.42
C LYS A 246 -17.16 -3.56 -10.44
N ASP A 247 -16.88 -2.41 -11.00
CA ASP A 247 -15.93 -2.20 -12.07
C ASP A 247 -14.69 -1.42 -11.61
N ASP A 248 -14.77 -0.74 -10.47
CA ASP A 248 -13.64 -0.11 -9.83
C ASP A 248 -12.96 -1.02 -8.79
N GLY A 249 -11.87 -1.64 -9.21
CA GLY A 249 -10.99 -2.39 -8.31
C GLY A 249 -9.92 -1.51 -7.65
N ILE A 250 -8.83 -2.13 -7.17
CA ILE A 250 -7.64 -1.40 -6.73
C ILE A 250 -6.96 -0.77 -7.94
N ARG A 251 -6.85 0.55 -7.95
CA ARG A 251 -6.43 1.35 -9.12
C ARG A 251 -5.03 1.93 -8.96
N ALA A 252 -4.18 1.79 -9.99
CA ALA A 252 -2.84 2.37 -10.03
C ALA A 252 -2.83 3.84 -10.49
N SER A 253 -3.91 4.34 -11.08
CA SER A 253 -4.02 5.70 -11.61
C SER A 253 -3.83 6.76 -10.52
N GLU A 254 -3.16 7.87 -10.86
CA GLU A 254 -3.03 9.02 -9.96
C GLU A 254 -4.38 9.73 -9.77
N ILE A 255 -5.12 9.88 -10.86
CA ILE A 255 -6.48 10.45 -10.86
C ILE A 255 -7.47 9.29 -10.97
N LEU A 256 -8.33 9.19 -9.99
CA LEU A 256 -9.46 8.28 -9.99
C LEU A 256 -10.64 9.03 -10.58
N GLU A 257 -11.32 8.42 -11.53
CA GLU A 257 -12.47 9.01 -12.18
C GLU A 257 -13.64 9.09 -11.19
N CYS A 258 -14.31 10.22 -11.13
CA CYS A 258 -15.46 10.39 -10.27
C CYS A 258 -16.70 9.87 -11.00
N ASP A 259 -17.24 8.78 -10.57
CA ASP A 259 -18.50 8.24 -11.11
C ASP A 259 -19.63 8.16 -10.06
N LYS A 260 -20.60 7.28 -10.15
CA LYS A 260 -21.77 7.25 -9.27
C LYS A 260 -22.45 5.89 -9.19
N ASP A 261 -21.75 4.83 -9.49
CA ASP A 261 -22.34 3.50 -9.61
C ASP A 261 -22.02 2.57 -8.43
N GLU A 262 -21.42 3.14 -7.37
CA GLU A 262 -21.24 2.40 -6.13
C GLU A 262 -22.57 1.98 -5.53
N THR A 263 -22.53 0.82 -4.91
CA THR A 263 -23.64 0.17 -4.23
C THR A 263 -23.37 -0.04 -2.75
N CYS A 264 -24.41 -0.27 -1.97
CA CYS A 264 -24.30 -0.74 -0.59
C CYS A 264 -24.27 -2.28 -0.56
N TRP A 265 -23.90 -2.84 0.58
CA TRP A 265 -23.86 -4.28 0.86
C TRP A 265 -25.02 -5.05 0.20
N VAL A 266 -24.69 -6.17 -0.45
CA VAL A 266 -25.53 -6.99 -1.34
C VAL A 266 -26.03 -6.25 -2.60
N ASP A 267 -25.21 -5.33 -3.08
CA ASP A 267 -25.40 -4.60 -4.36
C ASP A 267 -26.72 -3.80 -4.41
N LEU A 268 -27.11 -3.22 -3.27
CA LEU A 268 -28.26 -2.33 -3.19
C LEU A 268 -27.88 -0.90 -3.60
N ASP A 269 -28.72 -0.26 -4.39
CA ASP A 269 -28.55 1.15 -4.77
C ASP A 269 -28.44 2.05 -3.55
N ILE A 270 -27.53 3.03 -3.60
CA ILE A 270 -27.33 4.01 -2.54
C ILE A 270 -28.37 5.12 -2.67
N PRO A 271 -29.23 5.37 -1.65
CA PRO A 271 -30.23 6.41 -1.71
C PRO A 271 -29.65 7.82 -1.82
N THR A 272 -30.29 8.71 -2.60
CA THR A 272 -29.92 10.15 -2.69
C THR A 272 -30.07 10.88 -1.35
N ASN A 273 -31.01 10.47 -0.53
CA ASN A 273 -31.21 11.04 0.80
C ASN A 273 -30.12 10.60 1.78
N GLN A 274 -29.39 11.55 2.35
CA GLN A 274 -28.28 11.30 3.26
C GLN A 274 -28.64 10.43 4.45
N SER A 275 -29.72 10.71 5.15
CA SER A 275 -30.13 9.93 6.31
C SER A 275 -30.44 8.48 5.93
N LYS A 276 -31.12 8.26 4.79
CA LYS A 276 -31.45 6.92 4.31
C LYS A 276 -30.21 6.12 3.95
N ARG A 277 -29.22 6.71 3.25
CA ARG A 277 -27.99 5.98 2.89
C ARG A 277 -27.09 5.70 4.09
N LEU A 278 -27.05 6.58 5.10
CA LEU A 278 -26.35 6.31 6.36
C LEU A 278 -27.03 5.18 7.15
N THR A 279 -28.36 5.20 7.25
CA THR A 279 -29.15 4.13 7.90
C THR A 279 -28.98 2.80 7.16
N GLN A 280 -29.03 2.79 5.82
CA GLN A 280 -28.81 1.59 5.01
C GLN A 280 -27.48 0.90 5.38
N ARG A 281 -26.40 1.67 5.54
CA ARG A 281 -25.08 1.14 5.92
C ARG A 281 -25.03 0.64 7.35
N SER A 282 -25.55 1.41 8.31
CA SER A 282 -25.58 1.00 9.72
C SER A 282 -26.45 -0.24 9.92
N ASP A 283 -27.58 -0.37 9.24
CA ASP A 283 -28.44 -1.55 9.30
C ASP A 283 -27.76 -2.79 8.75
N ALA A 284 -27.08 -2.68 7.59
CA ALA A 284 -26.32 -3.77 7.02
C ALA A 284 -25.21 -4.25 7.96
N ILE A 285 -24.46 -3.32 8.56
CA ILE A 285 -23.39 -3.64 9.52
C ILE A 285 -23.97 -4.32 10.76
N ASN A 286 -25.04 -3.80 11.34
CA ASN A 286 -25.65 -4.33 12.55
C ASN A 286 -26.26 -5.71 12.33
N ALA A 287 -26.87 -5.96 11.17
CA ALA A 287 -27.36 -7.29 10.80
C ALA A 287 -26.22 -8.31 10.70
N LEU A 288 -25.12 -7.94 10.03
CA LEU A 288 -23.91 -8.77 9.91
C LEU A 288 -23.26 -9.00 11.29
N TYR A 289 -23.14 -7.95 12.10
CA TYR A 289 -22.57 -8.03 13.45
C TYR A 289 -23.35 -9.02 14.32
N LYS A 290 -24.68 -8.88 14.38
CA LYS A 290 -25.56 -9.76 15.14
C LYS A 290 -25.47 -11.21 14.69
N ARG A 291 -25.43 -11.45 13.36
CA ARG A 291 -25.23 -12.77 12.78
C ARG A 291 -23.88 -13.38 13.19
N ASN A 292 -22.79 -12.64 13.06
CA ASN A 292 -21.46 -13.11 13.42
C ASN A 292 -21.33 -13.35 14.93
N LYS A 293 -21.91 -12.47 15.76
CA LYS A 293 -21.96 -12.64 17.22
C LYS A 293 -22.70 -13.91 17.63
N LYS A 294 -23.84 -14.20 16.99
CA LYS A 294 -24.59 -15.45 17.18
C LYS A 294 -23.76 -16.69 16.80
N ASN A 295 -22.89 -16.56 15.80
CA ASN A 295 -21.97 -17.61 15.37
C ASN A 295 -20.67 -17.68 16.21
N GLY A 296 -20.62 -17.03 17.37
CA GLY A 296 -19.50 -17.09 18.30
C GLY A 296 -18.31 -16.16 18.00
N VAL A 297 -18.42 -15.28 17.01
CA VAL A 297 -17.35 -14.32 16.70
C VAL A 297 -17.30 -13.24 17.79
N ARG A 298 -16.20 -13.22 18.55
CA ARG A 298 -16.01 -12.27 19.66
C ARG A 298 -15.35 -10.97 19.22
N TYR A 299 -14.43 -11.03 18.26
CA TYR A 299 -13.71 -9.85 17.78
C TYR A 299 -14.29 -9.37 16.46
N GLN A 300 -14.89 -8.19 16.51
CA GLN A 300 -15.50 -7.53 15.34
C GLN A 300 -15.18 -6.04 15.38
N ARG A 301 -14.74 -5.45 14.26
CA ARG A 301 -14.37 -4.04 14.15
C ARG A 301 -15.02 -3.41 12.93
N LEU A 302 -15.48 -2.18 13.11
CA LEU A 302 -15.89 -1.31 12.02
C LEU A 302 -14.79 -0.28 11.75
N VAL A 303 -14.41 -0.15 10.49
CA VAL A 303 -13.49 0.89 10.00
C VAL A 303 -14.21 1.68 8.91
N VAL A 304 -14.42 2.96 9.15
CA VAL A 304 -15.05 3.89 8.20
C VAL A 304 -13.96 4.83 7.70
N ILE A 305 -13.78 4.92 6.40
CA ILE A 305 -12.70 5.67 5.76
C ILE A 305 -13.29 6.83 4.95
N HIS A 306 -12.79 8.03 5.20
CA HIS A 306 -13.17 9.28 4.57
C HIS A 306 -11.95 10.13 4.21
N VAL A 307 -12.18 11.24 3.52
CA VAL A 307 -11.19 12.28 3.23
C VAL A 307 -11.77 13.65 3.57
N ASP A 308 -11.27 14.30 4.60
CA ASP A 308 -11.75 15.60 5.08
C ASP A 308 -11.64 16.72 4.02
N SER A 309 -12.46 17.72 4.17
CA SER A 309 -12.47 18.93 3.33
C SER A 309 -12.35 20.23 4.17
N ASN A 310 -11.36 20.29 5.05
CA ASN A 310 -11.15 21.48 5.86
C ASN A 310 -10.89 22.72 4.99
N ASN A 311 -11.83 23.68 5.03
CA ASN A 311 -11.81 24.90 4.21
C ASN A 311 -10.59 25.81 4.47
N LYS A 312 -9.90 25.67 5.61
CA LYS A 312 -8.65 26.40 5.89
C LYS A 312 -7.45 25.84 5.14
N GLY A 313 -7.60 24.78 4.36
CA GLY A 313 -6.53 24.15 3.58
C GLY A 313 -5.37 23.59 4.44
N SER A 314 -5.56 23.45 5.76
CA SER A 314 -4.51 22.97 6.65
C SER A 314 -4.24 21.47 6.46
N GLN A 315 -2.98 21.10 6.54
CA GLN A 315 -2.54 19.72 6.54
C GLN A 315 -2.95 19.02 7.83
N ILE A 316 -3.60 17.85 7.73
CA ILE A 316 -4.13 17.12 8.89
C ILE A 316 -3.47 15.76 9.13
N ASP A 317 -2.70 15.24 8.20
CA ASP A 317 -2.21 13.85 8.16
C ASP A 317 -3.36 12.84 8.15
N MET A 318 -3.68 12.24 9.31
CA MET A 318 -4.89 11.43 9.47
C MET A 318 -5.56 11.77 10.79
N TYR A 319 -6.89 11.93 10.78
CA TYR A 319 -7.69 12.06 11.99
C TYR A 319 -8.44 10.77 12.28
N PHE A 320 -8.55 10.43 13.55
CA PHE A 320 -9.26 9.26 14.02
C PHE A 320 -10.38 9.71 14.95
N TYR A 321 -11.60 9.32 14.65
CA TYR A 321 -12.75 9.60 15.49
C TYR A 321 -13.29 8.30 16.08
N HIS A 322 -13.76 8.37 17.31
CA HIS A 322 -14.37 7.27 18.02
C HIS A 322 -15.72 7.64 18.61
N LYS A 323 -16.53 6.61 18.91
CA LYS A 323 -17.84 6.77 19.54
C LYS A 323 -17.70 7.41 20.92
N ILE A 324 -18.56 8.40 21.21
CA ILE A 324 -18.63 9.07 22.51
C ILE A 324 -18.96 8.04 23.60
N GLY A 325 -18.20 8.01 24.67
CA GLY A 325 -18.41 7.11 25.81
C GLY A 325 -17.99 5.67 25.59
N ASP A 326 -17.50 5.28 24.40
CA ASP A 326 -17.01 3.91 24.15
C ASP A 326 -15.48 3.80 24.29
N SER A 327 -15.04 3.23 25.39
CA SER A 327 -13.62 3.02 25.70
C SER A 327 -12.93 2.04 24.75
N ASN A 328 -13.66 1.09 24.15
CA ASN A 328 -13.09 0.14 23.19
C ASN A 328 -12.78 0.85 21.87
N SER A 329 -13.72 1.66 21.36
CA SER A 329 -13.51 2.49 20.16
C SER A 329 -12.40 3.52 20.38
N GLN A 330 -12.35 4.15 21.57
CA GLN A 330 -11.25 5.07 21.91
C GLN A 330 -9.89 4.36 21.91
N ARG A 331 -9.79 3.16 22.50
CA ARG A 331 -8.55 2.38 22.51
C ARG A 331 -8.12 1.99 21.10
N LEU A 332 -9.06 1.55 20.24
CA LEU A 332 -8.81 1.23 18.84
C LEU A 332 -8.24 2.46 18.10
N ALA A 333 -8.91 3.60 18.19
CA ALA A 333 -8.47 4.85 17.56
C ALA A 333 -7.08 5.29 18.04
N ASN A 334 -6.81 5.20 19.35
CA ASN A 334 -5.50 5.53 19.91
C ASN A 334 -4.41 4.55 19.42
N THR A 335 -4.70 3.25 19.35
CA THR A 335 -3.75 2.24 18.84
C THR A 335 -3.38 2.53 17.39
N MET A 336 -4.36 2.83 16.55
CA MET A 336 -4.14 3.18 15.15
C MET A 336 -3.34 4.47 15.02
N ARG A 337 -3.74 5.55 15.70
CA ARG A 337 -2.99 6.82 15.69
C ARG A 337 -1.54 6.64 16.15
N GLN A 338 -1.32 5.87 17.22
CA GLN A 338 0.03 5.65 17.75
C GLN A 338 0.90 4.88 16.74
N THR A 339 0.33 3.87 16.07
CA THR A 339 1.01 3.13 14.99
C THR A 339 1.43 4.08 13.86
N LEU A 340 0.53 4.93 13.39
CA LEU A 340 0.84 5.89 12.34
C LEU A 340 1.87 6.93 12.80
N LYS A 341 1.76 7.44 14.03
CA LYS A 341 2.75 8.37 14.61
C LYS A 341 4.16 7.77 14.57
N GLU A 342 4.32 6.52 15.03
CA GLU A 342 5.60 5.79 15.00
C GLU A 342 6.15 5.67 13.57
N LYS A 343 5.27 5.38 12.59
CA LYS A 343 5.63 5.34 11.16
C LYS A 343 6.10 6.72 10.66
N TYR A 344 5.34 7.76 10.94
CA TYR A 344 5.73 9.13 10.55
C TYR A 344 7.04 9.57 11.21
N GLU A 345 7.26 9.30 12.49
CA GLU A 345 8.50 9.61 13.20
C GLU A 345 9.70 8.85 12.63
N TYR A 346 9.49 7.61 12.25
CA TYR A 346 10.54 6.79 11.65
C TYR A 346 10.89 7.26 10.23
N TYR A 347 9.88 7.49 9.39
CA TYR A 347 10.06 7.74 7.95
C TYR A 347 10.10 9.23 7.57
N ARG A 348 9.62 10.12 8.42
CA ARG A 348 9.54 11.57 8.19
C ARG A 348 10.17 12.32 9.36
N LYS A 349 11.41 11.96 9.73
CA LYS A 349 12.18 12.63 10.79
C LYS A 349 12.11 14.15 10.63
N ASN A 350 11.87 14.86 11.73
CA ASN A 350 11.76 16.32 11.83
C ASN A 350 10.50 16.96 11.24
N ARG A 351 9.56 16.17 10.65
CA ARG A 351 8.29 16.73 10.15
C ARG A 351 7.20 16.79 11.22
N GLY A 352 7.23 15.86 12.16
CA GLY A 352 6.17 15.61 13.12
C GLY A 352 4.94 14.92 12.49
N TYR A 353 4.01 14.52 13.34
CA TYR A 353 2.73 13.93 12.98
C TYR A 353 1.58 14.76 13.57
N LYS A 354 0.68 15.25 12.71
CA LYS A 354 -0.43 16.13 13.08
C LYS A 354 -1.75 15.41 13.35
N GLY A 355 -1.78 14.10 13.16
CA GLY A 355 -2.99 13.29 13.34
C GLY A 355 -3.48 13.26 14.78
N THR A 356 -4.78 13.31 14.96
CA THR A 356 -5.46 13.40 16.26
C THR A 356 -6.42 12.25 16.50
N VAL A 357 -6.80 12.04 17.77
CA VAL A 357 -7.94 11.18 18.16
C VAL A 357 -8.95 12.05 18.90
N THR A 358 -10.21 11.97 18.50
CA THR A 358 -11.29 12.79 19.09
C THR A 358 -12.60 12.00 19.14
N ALA A 359 -13.36 12.14 20.22
CA ALA A 359 -14.73 11.63 20.28
C ALA A 359 -15.65 12.49 19.42
N ARG A 360 -16.48 11.87 18.55
CA ARG A 360 -17.44 12.60 17.71
C ARG A 360 -18.77 11.88 17.62
N ASP A 361 -19.84 12.68 17.54
CA ASP A 361 -21.19 12.21 17.27
C ASP A 361 -21.40 12.08 15.74
N LEU A 362 -20.86 11.02 15.17
CA LEU A 362 -21.04 10.66 13.77
C LEU A 362 -22.00 9.47 13.65
N HIS A 363 -22.90 9.50 12.68
CA HIS A 363 -23.94 8.46 12.48
C HIS A 363 -23.31 7.05 12.49
N MET A 364 -22.26 6.82 11.70
CA MET A 364 -21.61 5.51 11.60
C MET A 364 -20.92 5.06 12.89
N LEU A 365 -20.59 5.97 13.79
CA LEU A 365 -20.09 5.64 15.13
C LEU A 365 -21.22 5.41 16.13
N ARG A 366 -22.28 6.24 16.07
CA ARG A 366 -23.40 6.22 17.02
C ARG A 366 -24.35 5.04 16.79
N GLU A 367 -24.72 4.80 15.51
CA GLU A 367 -25.78 3.86 15.13
C GLU A 367 -25.29 2.45 14.82
N THR A 368 -23.98 2.17 15.02
CA THR A 368 -23.43 0.84 14.77
C THR A 368 -23.04 0.11 16.07
N ASP A 369 -23.26 -1.20 16.07
CA ASP A 369 -23.03 -2.08 17.22
C ASP A 369 -21.52 -2.46 17.42
N PRO A 370 -20.70 -2.73 16.37
CA PRO A 370 -19.30 -3.13 16.57
C PRO A 370 -18.44 -1.99 17.11
N THR A 371 -17.34 -2.31 17.80
CA THR A 371 -16.29 -1.36 18.12
C THR A 371 -15.81 -0.68 16.83
N ALA A 372 -15.85 0.64 16.78
CA ALA A 372 -15.71 1.40 15.54
C ALA A 372 -14.61 2.46 15.60
N VAL A 373 -13.98 2.70 14.46
CA VAL A 373 -13.13 3.87 14.21
C VAL A 373 -13.53 4.52 12.90
N PHE A 374 -13.61 5.84 12.89
CA PHE A 374 -13.83 6.66 11.71
C PHE A 374 -12.53 7.42 11.40
N ILE A 375 -12.08 7.39 10.17
CA ILE A 375 -10.76 7.84 9.75
C ILE A 375 -10.89 8.87 8.65
N GLU A 376 -10.27 10.03 8.82
CA GLU A 376 -10.02 11.00 7.76
C GLU A 376 -8.59 10.82 7.27
N LEU A 377 -8.42 10.39 6.04
CA LEU A 377 -7.10 10.09 5.46
C LEU A 377 -6.23 11.33 5.24
N GLY A 378 -6.84 12.48 5.09
CA GLY A 378 -6.16 13.75 4.81
C GLY A 378 -7.18 14.83 4.45
N ASN A 379 -6.70 16.04 4.20
CA ASN A 379 -7.53 17.13 3.70
C ASN A 379 -7.43 17.19 2.17
N ILE A 380 -8.52 16.88 1.47
CA ILE A 380 -8.57 16.85 0.00
C ILE A 380 -8.28 18.21 -0.66
N LYS A 381 -8.31 19.30 0.12
CA LYS A 381 -7.97 20.66 -0.32
C LYS A 381 -6.53 21.07 -0.01
N ASN A 382 -5.75 20.23 0.67
CA ASN A 382 -4.35 20.52 1.00
C ASN A 382 -3.40 19.81 0.05
N PRO A 383 -2.47 20.50 -0.64
CA PRO A 383 -1.56 19.88 -1.62
C PRO A 383 -0.69 18.75 -1.06
N ASN A 384 -0.25 18.85 0.21
CA ASN A 384 0.55 17.79 0.83
C ASN A 384 -0.28 16.55 1.17
N ASP A 385 -1.55 16.72 1.54
CA ASP A 385 -2.46 15.64 1.78
C ASP A 385 -2.95 15.03 0.46
N GLN A 386 -3.21 15.86 -0.56
CA GLN A 386 -3.51 15.39 -1.93
C GLN A 386 -2.41 14.45 -2.47
N ALA A 387 -1.14 14.77 -2.25
CA ALA A 387 -0.04 13.90 -2.68
C ALA A 387 -0.09 12.49 -2.06
N ARG A 388 -0.75 12.32 -0.92
CA ARG A 388 -0.98 10.99 -0.32
C ARG A 388 -2.12 10.23 -0.99
N LEU A 389 -3.07 10.96 -1.57
CA LEU A 389 -4.23 10.39 -2.26
C LEU A 389 -3.91 10.06 -3.72
N VAL A 390 -3.33 11.01 -4.47
CA VAL A 390 -3.11 10.84 -5.91
C VAL A 390 -1.97 9.86 -6.23
N ILE A 391 -0.95 9.74 -5.37
CA ILE A 391 0.14 8.80 -5.59
C ILE A 391 -0.27 7.41 -5.14
N GLU A 392 -0.39 6.47 -6.07
CA GLU A 392 -0.81 5.07 -5.81
C GLU A 392 -0.03 4.42 -4.66
N GLY A 393 1.30 4.51 -4.68
CA GLY A 393 2.13 3.96 -3.62
C GLY A 393 1.87 4.56 -2.23
N ASN A 394 1.41 5.82 -2.16
CA ASN A 394 1.02 6.42 -0.89
C ASN A 394 -0.35 5.90 -0.40
N ARG A 395 -1.30 5.62 -1.31
CA ARG A 395 -2.56 4.95 -0.94
C ARG A 395 -2.31 3.55 -0.39
N GLN A 396 -1.42 2.79 -1.05
CA GLN A 396 -1.01 1.48 -0.54
C GLN A 396 -0.33 1.58 0.82
N LEU A 397 0.56 2.55 1.01
CA LEU A 397 1.26 2.77 2.26
C LEU A 397 0.29 3.14 3.40
N MET A 398 -0.68 4.01 3.14
CA MET A 398 -1.74 4.33 4.10
C MET A 398 -2.51 3.08 4.52
N ALA A 399 -2.94 2.27 3.55
CA ALA A 399 -3.64 1.01 3.82
C ALA A 399 -2.80 0.02 4.64
N ASN A 400 -1.49 -0.08 4.35
CA ASN A 400 -0.57 -0.93 5.11
C ASN A 400 -0.43 -0.47 6.56
N TRP A 401 -0.30 0.83 6.80
CA TRP A 401 -0.18 1.35 8.16
C TRP A 401 -1.48 1.24 8.97
N LEU A 402 -2.63 1.45 8.31
CA LEU A 402 -3.93 1.18 8.91
C LEU A 402 -4.09 -0.30 9.27
N PHE A 403 -3.68 -1.20 8.38
CA PHE A 403 -3.65 -2.64 8.63
C PHE A 403 -2.78 -3.00 9.84
N GLU A 404 -1.57 -2.44 9.94
CA GLU A 404 -0.70 -2.68 11.10
C GLU A 404 -1.32 -2.19 12.42
N GLY A 405 -2.01 -1.04 12.39
CA GLY A 405 -2.77 -0.55 13.53
C GLY A 405 -3.86 -1.53 13.99
N LEU A 406 -4.60 -2.09 13.03
CA LEU A 406 -5.63 -3.10 13.30
C LEU A 406 -5.02 -4.42 13.79
N LEU A 407 -3.90 -4.85 13.22
CA LEU A 407 -3.17 -6.03 13.66
C LEU A 407 -2.65 -5.86 15.11
N ARG A 408 -2.20 -4.67 15.47
CA ARG A 408 -1.78 -4.32 16.83
C ARG A 408 -2.96 -4.34 17.81
N ASP A 409 -4.13 -3.80 17.43
CA ASP A 409 -5.36 -3.89 18.24
C ASP A 409 -5.77 -5.34 18.45
N ALA A 410 -5.76 -6.15 17.41
CA ALA A 410 -6.06 -7.58 17.49
C ALA A 410 -5.15 -8.32 18.49
N LYS A 411 -3.84 -8.09 18.43
CA LYS A 411 -2.86 -8.68 19.36
C LYS A 411 -3.06 -8.23 20.80
N ASN A 412 -3.47 -6.99 21.03
CA ASN A 412 -3.72 -6.46 22.37
C ASN A 412 -4.99 -7.02 23.01
N GLN A 413 -5.93 -7.54 22.20
CA GLN A 413 -7.17 -8.19 22.70
C GLN A 413 -6.99 -9.69 22.97
N SER A 414 -5.94 -10.30 22.44
CA SER A 414 -5.63 -11.72 22.63
C SER A 414 -4.84 -12.00 23.93
N ARG A 415 -4.49 -10.94 24.65
CA ARG A 415 -3.84 -10.96 25.96
C ARG A 415 -4.85 -10.70 27.06
#